data_f5773f32fd32e65196164af2ab4f987e
#
_entry.id   f5773f32fd32e65196164af2ab4f987e
#
_cell.length_a   1.000
_cell.length_b   1.000
_cell.length_c   1.000
_cell.angle_alpha   90.00
_cell.angle_beta   90.00
_cell.angle_gamma   90.00
#
_symmetry.space_group_name_H-M   'P 1'
#
loop_
_entity.id
_entity.type
_entity.pdbx_description
1 polymer ?
#
loop_
_entity_poly.entity_id
_entity_poly.type
_entity_poly.pdbx_seq_one_letter_code
_entity_poly.pdbx_strand_id
1 'polypeptide(L)'
;MKILAVEDDPVAIIVLEETLIALGHEVVLASDGESAWKLLHEQNCRVVVCDWNMPELDGLELCKRIRSTPGEYVYFILLTSAVGSTQQRDHAMSAGVDDFLSKPVNMDDIKMRLHVAQRILQYTTHIQKLEALIPICSYCKNVRDDQSYWKRIESYIAEKTGADCSHSVCPDCYKKHVIPQFEELGITNYPTELKSQPPQVRRVE
;
A
#
# COMPACT_ATOMS: atom_id res chain seq x y z
N MET A 1 -7.57 -12.49 9.04
CA MET A 1 -6.88 -11.74 7.97
C MET A 1 -6.91 -12.58 6.70
N LYS A 2 -6.71 -11.93 5.53
CA LYS A 2 -6.65 -12.62 4.24
C LYS A 2 -5.22 -13.06 3.94
N ILE A 3 -5.02 -14.34 3.65
CA ILE A 3 -3.71 -14.98 3.44
C ILE A 3 -3.70 -15.60 2.05
N LEU A 4 -2.65 -15.37 1.28
CA LEU A 4 -2.39 -16.06 0.02
C LEU A 4 -1.53 -17.29 0.31
N ALA A 5 -2.09 -18.47 0.06
CA ALA A 5 -1.39 -19.75 0.16
C ALA A 5 -0.96 -20.19 -1.26
N VAL A 6 0.32 -20.48 -1.43
CA VAL A 6 0.92 -20.80 -2.74
C VAL A 6 1.66 -22.12 -2.64
N GLU A 7 1.20 -23.11 -3.41
CA GLU A 7 1.74 -24.48 -3.36
C GLU A 7 1.36 -25.19 -4.65
N ASP A 8 2.26 -25.86 -5.31
CA ASP A 8 2.02 -26.59 -6.57
C ASP A 8 1.51 -28.01 -6.35
N ASP A 9 1.76 -28.61 -5.18
CA ASP A 9 1.23 -29.91 -4.84
C ASP A 9 -0.24 -29.80 -4.41
N PRO A 10 -1.18 -30.49 -5.13
CA PRO A 10 -2.62 -30.36 -4.87
C PRO A 10 -3.07 -30.95 -3.52
N VAL A 11 -2.27 -31.80 -2.90
CA VAL A 11 -2.58 -32.34 -1.55
C VAL A 11 -2.05 -31.38 -0.49
N ALA A 12 -0.84 -30.89 -0.67
CA ALA A 12 -0.22 -29.97 0.29
C ALA A 12 -0.99 -28.64 0.38
N ILE A 13 -1.50 -28.10 -0.74
CA ILE A 13 -2.27 -26.87 -0.73
C ILE A 13 -3.59 -27.01 0.03
N ILE A 14 -4.29 -28.16 -0.09
CA ILE A 14 -5.53 -28.44 0.67
C ILE A 14 -5.24 -28.50 2.17
N VAL A 15 -4.16 -29.19 2.58
CA VAL A 15 -3.77 -29.27 3.98
C VAL A 15 -3.41 -27.89 4.54
N LEU A 16 -2.72 -27.07 3.77
CA LEU A 16 -2.37 -25.69 4.15
C LEU A 16 -3.64 -24.84 4.28
N GLU A 17 -4.55 -24.93 3.32
CA GLU A 17 -5.83 -24.21 3.33
C GLU A 17 -6.65 -24.55 4.59
N GLU A 18 -6.89 -25.83 4.85
CA GLU A 18 -7.65 -26.29 6.01
C GLU A 18 -7.01 -25.84 7.33
N THR A 19 -5.67 -25.86 7.40
CA THR A 19 -4.93 -25.39 8.56
C THR A 19 -5.14 -23.89 8.80
N LEU A 20 -5.09 -23.08 7.74
CA LEU A 20 -5.29 -21.62 7.83
C LEU A 20 -6.75 -21.25 8.14
N ILE A 21 -7.71 -21.97 7.57
CA ILE A 21 -9.14 -21.80 7.85
C ILE A 21 -9.45 -22.18 9.31
N ALA A 22 -8.91 -23.27 9.81
CA ALA A 22 -9.06 -23.68 11.20
C ALA A 22 -8.52 -22.64 12.20
N LEU A 23 -7.52 -21.87 11.79
CA LEU A 23 -6.99 -20.72 12.56
C LEU A 23 -7.83 -19.43 12.41
N GLY A 24 -8.94 -19.47 11.66
CA GLY A 24 -9.86 -18.34 11.50
C GLY A 24 -9.42 -17.32 10.46
N HIS A 25 -8.66 -17.72 9.44
CA HIS A 25 -8.21 -16.85 8.36
C HIS A 25 -9.00 -17.07 7.07
N GLU A 26 -9.11 -16.03 6.25
CA GLU A 26 -9.60 -16.13 4.88
C GLU A 26 -8.41 -16.51 3.98
N VAL A 27 -8.58 -17.51 3.14
CA VAL A 27 -7.50 -18.07 2.34
C VAL A 27 -7.78 -17.88 0.86
N VAL A 28 -6.77 -17.40 0.14
CA VAL A 28 -6.74 -17.34 -1.32
C VAL A 28 -5.69 -18.34 -1.79
N LEU A 29 -6.02 -19.18 -2.76
CA LEU A 29 -5.14 -20.24 -3.23
C LEU A 29 -4.51 -19.87 -4.57
N ALA A 30 -3.24 -20.21 -4.73
CA ALA A 30 -2.51 -20.16 -5.98
C ALA A 30 -1.67 -21.43 -6.14
N SER A 31 -1.62 -21.97 -7.35
CA SER A 31 -0.87 -23.19 -7.68
C SER A 31 0.54 -22.93 -8.22
N ASP A 32 0.88 -21.68 -8.45
CA ASP A 32 2.16 -21.24 -9.04
C ASP A 32 2.46 -19.78 -8.72
N GLY A 33 3.70 -19.35 -8.93
CA GLY A 33 4.15 -18.00 -8.61
C GLY A 33 3.50 -16.89 -9.46
N GLU A 34 3.15 -17.16 -10.73
CA GLU A 34 2.52 -16.15 -11.60
C GLU A 34 1.06 -15.92 -11.24
N SER A 35 0.30 -16.97 -10.92
CA SER A 35 -1.05 -16.85 -10.40
C SER A 35 -1.05 -16.17 -9.03
N ALA A 36 -0.09 -16.51 -8.16
CA ALA A 36 0.10 -15.88 -6.86
C ALA A 36 0.33 -14.37 -6.98
N TRP A 37 1.20 -13.96 -7.91
CA TRP A 37 1.46 -12.55 -8.17
C TRP A 37 0.20 -11.76 -8.55
N LYS A 38 -0.64 -12.30 -9.42
CA LYS A 38 -1.90 -11.65 -9.83
C LYS A 38 -2.88 -11.57 -8.66
N LEU A 39 -3.11 -12.69 -7.98
CA LEU A 39 -4.05 -12.78 -6.86
C LEU A 39 -3.64 -11.91 -5.66
N LEU A 40 -2.35 -11.75 -5.41
CA LEU A 40 -1.84 -10.88 -4.36
C LEU A 40 -2.43 -9.46 -4.46
N HIS A 41 -2.40 -8.90 -5.67
CA HIS A 41 -2.87 -7.53 -5.94
C HIS A 41 -4.40 -7.44 -6.06
N GLU A 42 -5.02 -8.38 -6.77
CA GLU A 42 -6.47 -8.41 -6.98
C GLU A 42 -7.24 -8.60 -5.67
N GLN A 43 -6.70 -9.41 -4.77
CA GLN A 43 -7.34 -9.78 -3.51
C GLN A 43 -6.84 -8.99 -2.31
N ASN A 44 -5.87 -8.06 -2.49
CA ASN A 44 -5.25 -7.29 -1.42
C ASN A 44 -4.73 -8.14 -0.26
N CYS A 45 -4.07 -9.26 -0.57
CA CYS A 45 -3.47 -10.12 0.44
C CYS A 45 -2.21 -9.48 1.00
N ARG A 46 -2.08 -9.43 2.31
CA ARG A 46 -0.90 -8.85 2.98
C ARG A 46 -0.03 -9.88 3.71
N VAL A 47 -0.44 -11.15 3.66
CA VAL A 47 0.36 -12.29 4.13
C VAL A 47 0.42 -13.31 3.01
N VAL A 48 1.60 -13.79 2.73
CA VAL A 48 1.87 -14.88 1.77
C VAL A 48 2.50 -16.03 2.51
N VAL A 49 1.97 -17.24 2.32
CA VAL A 49 2.58 -18.50 2.76
C VAL A 49 2.85 -19.30 1.48
N CYS A 50 4.11 -19.42 1.11
CA CYS A 50 4.51 -19.91 -0.20
C CYS A 50 5.51 -21.06 -0.10
N ASP A 51 5.33 -22.10 -0.90
CA ASP A 51 6.37 -23.09 -1.07
C ASP A 51 7.60 -22.48 -1.73
N TRP A 52 8.76 -23.00 -1.37
CA TRP A 52 10.02 -22.59 -1.97
C TRP A 52 10.12 -23.10 -3.42
N ASN A 53 9.89 -24.41 -3.59
CA ASN A 53 10.15 -25.12 -4.84
C ASN A 53 8.88 -25.25 -5.66
N MET A 54 8.68 -24.32 -6.58
CA MET A 54 7.57 -24.37 -7.53
C MET A 54 8.12 -24.23 -8.97
N PRO A 55 7.43 -24.80 -9.96
CA PRO A 55 7.82 -24.64 -11.35
C PRO A 55 7.66 -23.17 -11.81
N GLU A 56 8.43 -22.78 -12.82
CA GLU A 56 8.45 -21.48 -13.50
C GLU A 56 8.95 -20.34 -12.60
N LEU A 57 8.13 -19.85 -11.68
CA LEU A 57 8.48 -18.79 -10.71
C LEU A 57 8.50 -19.38 -9.31
N ASP A 58 9.68 -19.61 -8.75
CA ASP A 58 9.84 -20.15 -7.40
C ASP A 58 9.44 -19.14 -6.30
N GLY A 59 9.28 -19.64 -5.05
CA GLY A 59 8.86 -18.81 -3.94
C GLY A 59 9.83 -17.67 -3.60
N LEU A 60 11.12 -17.86 -3.84
CA LEU A 60 12.12 -16.82 -3.59
C LEU A 60 12.08 -15.72 -4.64
N GLU A 61 11.88 -16.08 -5.90
CA GLU A 61 11.74 -15.13 -7.01
C GLU A 61 10.45 -14.34 -6.87
N LEU A 62 9.34 -14.99 -6.47
CA LEU A 62 8.09 -14.32 -6.14
C LEU A 62 8.30 -13.28 -5.01
N CYS A 63 9.02 -13.64 -3.95
CA CYS A 63 9.35 -12.72 -2.86
C CYS A 63 10.14 -11.51 -3.36
N LYS A 64 11.21 -11.71 -4.15
CA LYS A 64 12.00 -10.63 -4.75
C LYS A 64 11.15 -9.69 -5.60
N ARG A 65 10.24 -10.25 -6.40
CA ARG A 65 9.32 -9.48 -7.25
C ARG A 65 8.38 -8.62 -6.41
N ILE A 66 7.84 -9.16 -5.30
CA ILE A 66 7.03 -8.41 -4.34
C ILE A 66 7.84 -7.27 -3.73
N ARG A 67 9.08 -7.52 -3.30
CA ARG A 67 9.93 -6.50 -2.66
C ARG A 67 10.38 -5.39 -3.62
N SER A 68 10.52 -5.68 -4.91
CA SER A 68 10.91 -4.69 -5.92
C SER A 68 9.75 -3.78 -6.38
N THR A 69 8.53 -4.13 -6.03
CA THR A 69 7.33 -3.38 -6.46
C THR A 69 6.87 -2.43 -5.34
N PRO A 70 6.70 -1.12 -5.64
CA PRO A 70 6.16 -0.19 -4.67
C PRO A 70 4.73 -0.60 -4.25
N GLY A 71 4.45 -0.55 -2.96
CA GLY A 71 3.13 -0.92 -2.44
C GLY A 71 3.10 -1.07 -0.93
N GLU A 72 2.02 -1.63 -0.42
CA GLU A 72 1.90 -1.96 0.99
C GLU A 72 2.83 -3.13 1.35
N TYR A 73 3.33 -3.11 2.58
CA TYR A 73 4.18 -4.20 3.07
C TYR A 73 3.43 -5.52 3.11
N VAL A 74 4.00 -6.56 2.50
CA VAL A 74 3.50 -7.94 2.48
C VAL A 74 4.42 -8.80 3.35
N TYR A 75 3.86 -9.48 4.35
CA TYR A 75 4.61 -10.43 5.17
C TYR A 75 4.71 -11.77 4.45
N PHE A 76 5.94 -12.22 4.19
CA PHE A 76 6.23 -13.39 3.36
C PHE A 76 6.82 -14.53 4.19
N ILE A 77 6.10 -15.64 4.28
CA ILE A 77 6.52 -16.88 4.95
C ILE A 77 6.86 -17.91 3.88
N LEU A 78 8.08 -18.42 3.90
CA LEU A 78 8.54 -19.42 2.95
C LEU A 78 8.48 -20.82 3.56
N LEU A 79 7.81 -21.76 2.89
CA LEU A 79 7.76 -23.17 3.28
C LEU A 79 8.96 -23.92 2.69
N THR A 80 9.59 -24.78 3.49
CA THR A 80 10.74 -25.56 3.05
C THR A 80 10.64 -27.02 3.47
N SER A 81 10.94 -27.94 2.58
CA SER A 81 10.91 -29.38 2.84
C SER A 81 12.13 -29.91 3.61
N ALA A 82 13.18 -29.11 3.72
CA ALA A 82 14.39 -29.46 4.47
C ALA A 82 14.83 -28.27 5.31
N VAL A 83 15.52 -28.56 6.41
CA VAL A 83 16.33 -27.55 7.10
C VAL A 83 17.47 -27.18 6.17
N GLY A 84 17.20 -26.23 5.28
CA GLY A 84 18.20 -25.74 4.32
C GLY A 84 19.49 -25.33 5.02
N SER A 85 20.59 -25.37 4.32
CA SER A 85 21.86 -24.91 4.87
C SER A 85 21.73 -23.47 5.35
N THR A 86 22.50 -23.08 6.36
CA THR A 86 22.54 -21.69 6.86
C THR A 86 22.68 -20.69 5.71
N GLN A 87 23.49 -21.01 4.69
CA GLN A 87 23.68 -20.17 3.50
C GLN A 87 22.42 -19.97 2.68
N GLN A 88 21.56 -21.00 2.53
CA GLN A 88 20.29 -20.87 1.80
C GLN A 88 19.31 -19.97 2.55
N ARG A 89 19.25 -20.10 3.89
CA ARG A 89 18.42 -19.23 4.73
C ARG A 89 18.89 -17.77 4.68
N ASP A 90 20.21 -17.54 4.79
CA ASP A 90 20.79 -16.20 4.69
C ASP A 90 20.49 -15.56 3.33
N HIS A 91 20.57 -16.36 2.25
CA HIS A 91 20.22 -15.90 0.91
C HIS A 91 18.72 -15.50 0.81
N ALA A 92 17.83 -16.31 1.33
CA ALA A 92 16.41 -16.01 1.32
C ALA A 92 16.02 -14.82 2.22
N MET A 93 16.65 -14.68 3.39
CA MET A 93 16.48 -13.48 4.23
C MET A 93 16.96 -12.22 3.51
N SER A 94 18.12 -12.31 2.81
CA SER A 94 18.64 -11.21 2.01
C SER A 94 17.72 -10.84 0.82
N ALA A 95 16.94 -11.81 0.32
CA ALA A 95 15.92 -11.59 -0.70
C ALA A 95 14.62 -10.96 -0.17
N GLY A 96 14.49 -10.82 1.16
CA GLY A 96 13.37 -10.18 1.81
C GLY A 96 12.28 -11.12 2.35
N VAL A 97 12.56 -12.42 2.49
CA VAL A 97 11.68 -13.36 3.21
C VAL A 97 11.66 -12.98 4.68
N ASP A 98 10.46 -12.91 5.27
CA ASP A 98 10.29 -12.51 6.68
C ASP A 98 10.40 -13.68 7.63
N ASP A 99 9.96 -14.87 7.21
CA ASP A 99 9.96 -16.04 8.06
C ASP A 99 9.99 -17.36 7.26
N PHE A 100 10.30 -18.45 7.96
CA PHE A 100 10.36 -19.80 7.40
C PHE A 100 9.54 -20.77 8.21
N LEU A 101 8.93 -21.74 7.53
CA LEU A 101 8.30 -22.90 8.13
C LEU A 101 8.78 -24.18 7.45
N SER A 102 9.03 -25.20 8.24
CA SER A 102 9.35 -26.53 7.70
C SER A 102 8.10 -27.30 7.37
N LYS A 103 8.13 -28.04 6.25
CA LYS A 103 7.11 -29.05 5.92
C LYS A 103 7.42 -30.37 6.68
N PRO A 104 6.40 -31.10 7.18
CA PRO A 104 4.99 -30.74 7.16
C PRO A 104 4.67 -29.56 8.07
N VAL A 105 3.73 -28.71 7.65
CA VAL A 105 3.36 -27.51 8.40
C VAL A 105 2.67 -27.90 9.70
N ASN A 106 3.22 -27.46 10.83
CA ASN A 106 2.64 -27.63 12.15
C ASN A 106 1.69 -26.46 12.46
N MET A 107 0.49 -26.78 12.97
CA MET A 107 -0.53 -25.77 13.30
C MET A 107 -0.06 -24.75 14.33
N ASP A 108 0.68 -25.17 15.36
CA ASP A 108 1.16 -24.27 16.40
C ASP A 108 2.27 -23.36 15.88
N ASP A 109 3.15 -23.87 15.03
CA ASP A 109 4.23 -23.10 14.42
C ASP A 109 3.68 -22.03 13.48
N ILE A 110 2.78 -22.37 12.56
CA ILE A 110 2.19 -21.39 11.66
C ILE A 110 1.35 -20.35 12.41
N LYS A 111 0.61 -20.76 13.44
CA LYS A 111 -0.14 -19.85 14.30
C LYS A 111 0.75 -18.79 14.94
N MET A 112 1.91 -19.20 15.48
CA MET A 112 2.87 -18.26 16.08
C MET A 112 3.41 -17.27 15.05
N ARG A 113 3.76 -17.75 13.84
CA ARG A 113 4.26 -16.90 12.75
C ARG A 113 3.20 -15.89 12.29
N LEU A 114 1.95 -16.34 12.16
CA LEU A 114 0.84 -15.45 11.79
C LEU A 114 0.54 -14.38 12.85
N HIS A 115 0.73 -14.68 14.14
CA HIS A 115 0.65 -13.65 15.19
C HIS A 115 1.75 -12.59 15.04
N VAL A 116 2.97 -13.00 14.70
CA VAL A 116 4.08 -12.04 14.45
C VAL A 116 3.76 -11.22 13.21
N ALA A 117 3.32 -11.87 12.12
CA ALA A 117 2.92 -11.20 10.88
C ALA A 117 1.85 -10.12 11.13
N GLN A 118 0.81 -10.46 11.89
CA GLN A 118 -0.27 -9.52 12.23
C GLN A 118 0.26 -8.28 12.97
N ARG A 119 1.16 -8.46 13.93
CA ARG A 119 1.76 -7.33 14.67
C ARG A 119 2.60 -6.44 13.75
N ILE A 120 3.45 -7.03 12.91
CA ILE A 120 4.28 -6.28 11.97
C ILE A 120 3.41 -5.50 10.99
N LEU A 121 2.36 -6.12 10.44
CA LEU A 121 1.42 -5.45 9.54
C LEU A 121 0.66 -4.30 10.21
N GLN A 122 0.30 -4.42 11.49
CA GLN A 122 -0.29 -3.33 12.25
C GLN A 122 0.69 -2.15 12.39
N TYR A 123 1.94 -2.41 12.77
CA TYR A 123 2.95 -1.36 12.92
C TYR A 123 3.29 -0.68 11.60
N THR A 124 3.48 -1.44 10.52
CA THR A 124 3.78 -0.85 9.20
C THR A 124 2.63 0.03 8.70
N THR A 125 1.39 -0.39 8.90
CA THR A 125 0.21 0.42 8.57
C THR A 125 0.15 1.71 9.42
N HIS A 126 0.50 1.65 10.70
CA HIS A 126 0.54 2.85 11.55
C HIS A 126 1.64 3.81 11.11
N ILE A 127 2.83 3.31 10.78
CA ILE A 127 3.95 4.12 10.28
C ILE A 127 3.53 4.82 8.99
N GLN A 128 2.98 4.10 8.02
CA GLN A 128 2.51 4.68 6.75
C GLN A 128 1.46 5.78 6.96
N LYS A 129 0.52 5.59 7.90
CA LYS A 129 -0.47 6.62 8.24
C LYS A 129 0.17 7.87 8.85
N LEU A 130 1.20 7.71 9.67
CA LEU A 130 1.92 8.84 10.27
C LEU A 130 2.77 9.59 9.22
N GLU A 131 3.43 8.87 8.33
CA GLU A 131 4.20 9.42 7.22
C GLU A 131 3.32 10.15 6.19
N ALA A 132 2.06 9.73 6.05
CA ALA A 132 1.09 10.41 5.19
C ALA A 132 0.56 11.75 5.77
N LEU A 133 0.88 12.09 7.01
CA LEU A 133 0.47 13.37 7.60
C LEU A 133 1.35 14.51 7.09
N ILE A 134 0.74 15.41 6.33
CA ILE A 134 1.40 16.63 5.85
C ILE A 134 1.30 17.70 6.94
N PRO A 135 2.41 18.14 7.55
CA PRO A 135 2.39 19.18 8.58
C PRO A 135 2.09 20.55 7.96
N ILE A 136 0.90 21.07 8.24
CA ILE A 136 0.41 22.35 7.70
C ILE A 136 0.34 23.40 8.82
N CYS A 137 0.85 24.60 8.56
CA CYS A 137 0.71 25.74 9.47
C CYS A 137 -0.76 26.10 9.67
N SER A 138 -1.22 26.17 10.92
CA SER A 138 -2.61 26.50 11.24
C SER A 138 -3.03 27.91 10.78
N TYR A 139 -2.10 28.84 10.64
CA TYR A 139 -2.34 30.24 10.26
C TYR A 139 -2.21 30.47 8.75
N CYS A 140 -1.02 30.28 8.19
CA CYS A 140 -0.75 30.64 6.79
C CYS A 140 -0.88 29.50 5.80
N LYS A 141 -1.19 28.27 6.28
CA LYS A 141 -1.36 27.06 5.47
C LYS A 141 -0.11 26.60 4.69
N ASN A 142 1.06 27.17 5.00
CA ASN A 142 2.29 26.64 4.48
C ASN A 142 2.52 25.20 4.98
N VAL A 143 3.14 24.38 4.15
CA VAL A 143 3.51 23.00 4.42
C VAL A 143 4.97 22.94 4.85
N ARG A 144 5.28 22.14 5.89
CA ARG A 144 6.65 21.86 6.28
C ARG A 144 7.14 20.63 5.50
N ASP A 145 8.22 20.78 4.76
CA ASP A 145 8.83 19.67 4.02
C ASP A 145 9.71 18.77 4.90
N ASP A 146 10.26 17.72 4.29
CA ASP A 146 11.10 16.71 4.97
C ASP A 146 12.42 17.31 5.50
N GLN A 147 12.84 18.47 4.99
CA GLN A 147 14.03 19.23 5.44
C GLN A 147 13.70 20.30 6.49
N SER A 148 12.46 20.32 7.00
CA SER A 148 11.93 21.28 7.98
C SER A 148 11.81 22.72 7.46
N TYR A 149 11.78 22.96 6.15
CA TYR A 149 11.48 24.24 5.56
C TYR A 149 9.98 24.41 5.31
N TRP A 150 9.49 25.64 5.51
CA TRP A 150 8.11 26.00 5.24
C TRP A 150 7.96 26.49 3.79
N LYS A 151 7.09 25.83 3.01
CA LYS A 151 6.78 26.17 1.61
C LYS A 151 5.29 26.43 1.44
N ARG A 152 4.93 27.14 0.38
CA ARG A 152 3.53 27.24 -0.03
C ARG A 152 3.01 25.87 -0.44
N ILE A 153 1.73 25.60 -0.14
CA ILE A 153 1.13 24.29 -0.45
C ILE A 153 1.18 23.97 -1.94
N GLU A 154 1.03 24.98 -2.79
CA GLU A 154 1.09 24.82 -4.26
C GLU A 154 2.47 24.32 -4.71
N SER A 155 3.53 24.91 -4.16
CA SER A 155 4.91 24.51 -4.45
C SER A 155 5.20 23.09 -3.96
N TYR A 156 4.70 22.74 -2.79
CA TYR A 156 4.82 21.38 -2.25
C TYR A 156 4.13 20.35 -3.13
N ILE A 157 2.89 20.63 -3.60
CA ILE A 157 2.14 19.74 -4.48
C ILE A 157 2.89 19.57 -5.81
N ALA A 158 3.35 20.67 -6.42
CA ALA A 158 4.10 20.62 -7.68
C ALA A 158 5.36 19.74 -7.57
N GLU A 159 6.14 19.91 -6.48
CA GLU A 159 7.34 19.11 -6.25
C GLU A 159 7.05 17.61 -6.03
N LYS A 160 5.98 17.25 -5.29
CA LYS A 160 5.68 15.85 -4.94
C LYS A 160 4.90 15.11 -6.04
N THR A 161 4.09 15.80 -6.83
CA THR A 161 3.18 15.16 -7.80
C THR A 161 3.43 15.56 -9.26
N GLY A 162 4.22 16.61 -9.50
CA GLY A 162 4.38 17.19 -10.83
C GLY A 162 3.14 17.96 -11.35
N ALA A 163 2.13 18.15 -10.50
CA ALA A 163 0.88 18.81 -10.87
C ALA A 163 0.96 20.32 -10.61
N ASP A 164 0.55 21.12 -11.58
CA ASP A 164 0.40 22.57 -11.45
C ASP A 164 -0.94 22.92 -10.82
N CYS A 165 -0.92 23.88 -9.87
CA CYS A 165 -2.12 24.39 -9.25
C CYS A 165 -2.70 25.55 -10.06
N SER A 166 -3.95 25.44 -10.52
CA SER A 166 -4.71 26.56 -11.09
C SER A 166 -5.36 27.36 -9.97
N HIS A 167 -5.36 28.69 -10.08
CA HIS A 167 -6.00 29.57 -9.10
C HIS A 167 -7.41 29.94 -9.56
N SER A 168 -8.37 29.76 -8.69
CA SER A 168 -9.74 30.21 -8.87
C SER A 168 -10.34 30.62 -7.52
N VAL A 169 -11.49 31.28 -7.54
CA VAL A 169 -12.19 31.70 -6.33
C VAL A 169 -13.38 30.75 -6.11
N CYS A 170 -13.46 30.11 -4.94
CA CYS A 170 -14.60 29.27 -4.59
C CYS A 170 -15.85 30.14 -4.30
N PRO A 171 -17.08 29.58 -4.40
CA PRO A 171 -18.33 30.33 -4.21
C PRO A 171 -18.38 31.08 -2.86
N ASP A 172 -17.90 30.48 -1.79
CA ASP A 172 -17.92 31.11 -0.45
C ASP A 172 -16.96 32.30 -0.35
N CYS A 173 -15.74 32.14 -0.88
CA CYS A 173 -14.78 33.25 -0.93
C CYS A 173 -15.24 34.35 -1.89
N TYR A 174 -15.92 33.99 -2.99
CA TYR A 174 -16.50 34.97 -3.90
C TYR A 174 -17.53 35.84 -3.18
N LYS A 175 -18.48 35.23 -2.47
CA LYS A 175 -19.50 35.95 -1.68
C LYS A 175 -18.86 36.81 -0.58
N LYS A 176 -17.87 36.27 0.13
CA LYS A 176 -17.28 36.93 1.29
C LYS A 176 -16.29 38.04 0.98
N HIS A 177 -15.55 37.89 -0.13
CA HIS A 177 -14.42 38.79 -0.42
C HIS A 177 -14.53 39.53 -1.75
N VAL A 178 -15.16 38.94 -2.78
CA VAL A 178 -15.22 39.55 -4.11
C VAL A 178 -16.45 40.44 -4.27
N ILE A 179 -17.64 39.97 -3.86
CA ILE A 179 -18.88 40.76 -3.92
C ILE A 179 -18.73 42.08 -3.19
N PRO A 180 -18.27 42.15 -1.92
CA PRO A 180 -18.12 43.43 -1.22
C PRO A 180 -17.17 44.39 -1.93
N GLN A 181 -16.10 43.91 -2.58
CA GLN A 181 -15.21 44.76 -3.38
C GLN A 181 -15.90 45.37 -4.60
N PHE A 182 -16.78 44.61 -5.27
CA PHE A 182 -17.58 45.15 -6.38
C PHE A 182 -18.56 46.23 -5.91
N GLU A 183 -19.17 46.06 -4.75
CA GLU A 183 -20.07 47.01 -4.14
C GLU A 183 -19.33 48.30 -3.77
N GLU A 184 -18.15 48.21 -3.15
CA GLU A 184 -17.32 49.36 -2.82
C GLU A 184 -16.84 50.15 -4.05
N LEU A 185 -16.59 49.47 -5.16
CA LEU A 185 -16.21 50.07 -6.45
C LEU A 185 -17.38 50.56 -7.29
N GLY A 186 -18.62 50.37 -6.83
CA GLY A 186 -19.83 50.76 -7.56
C GLY A 186 -20.16 49.90 -8.79
N ILE A 187 -19.58 48.73 -8.84
CA ILE A 187 -19.84 47.75 -9.94
C ILE A 187 -21.14 47.03 -9.62
N THR A 188 -22.17 47.20 -10.48
CA THR A 188 -23.50 46.64 -10.25
C THR A 188 -23.80 45.41 -11.12
N ASN A 189 -22.99 45.15 -12.14
CA ASN A 189 -23.22 44.02 -13.08
C ASN A 189 -22.20 42.89 -12.86
N TYR A 190 -22.43 42.10 -11.82
CA TYR A 190 -21.65 40.92 -11.50
C TYR A 190 -22.52 39.72 -11.17
N PRO A 191 -22.07 38.48 -11.38
CA PRO A 191 -22.82 37.27 -11.00
C PRO A 191 -23.00 37.20 -9.49
N THR A 192 -24.24 37.08 -9.01
CA THR A 192 -24.50 36.89 -7.56
C THR A 192 -24.15 35.51 -7.05
N GLU A 193 -24.01 34.55 -7.97
CA GLU A 193 -23.56 33.16 -7.69
C GLU A 193 -22.59 32.66 -8.73
N LEU A 194 -21.46 32.10 -8.27
CA LEU A 194 -20.57 31.31 -9.13
C LEU A 194 -21.15 29.91 -9.27
N LYS A 195 -21.44 29.49 -10.51
CA LYS A 195 -21.78 28.08 -10.76
C LYS A 195 -20.55 27.22 -10.46
N SER A 196 -20.71 26.22 -9.65
CA SER A 196 -19.69 25.18 -9.43
C SER A 196 -19.55 24.32 -10.68
N GLN A 197 -18.84 24.83 -11.70
CA GLN A 197 -18.41 23.99 -12.80
C GLN A 197 -17.08 23.34 -12.43
N PRO A 198 -16.91 22.03 -12.66
CA PRO A 198 -15.58 21.42 -12.57
C PRO A 198 -14.64 22.13 -13.56
N PRO A 199 -13.35 22.30 -13.21
CA PRO A 199 -12.40 22.97 -14.08
C PRO A 199 -12.33 22.25 -15.43
N GLN A 200 -12.62 22.97 -16.53
CA GLN A 200 -12.37 22.46 -17.87
C GLN A 200 -10.85 22.46 -18.07
N VAL A 201 -10.24 21.28 -18.01
CA VAL A 201 -8.84 21.09 -18.36
C VAL A 201 -8.70 21.33 -19.85
N ARG A 202 -8.27 22.53 -20.26
CA ARG A 202 -7.78 22.76 -21.62
C ARG A 202 -6.46 22.01 -21.75
N ARG A 203 -6.45 20.88 -22.43
CA ARG A 203 -5.22 20.28 -22.93
C ARG A 203 -4.68 21.26 -23.98
N VAL A 204 -3.53 21.84 -23.68
CA VAL A 204 -2.72 22.54 -24.68
C VAL A 204 -2.06 21.42 -25.48
N GLU A 205 -2.34 21.37 -26.79
CA GLU A 205 -1.68 20.49 -27.75
C GLU A 205 -0.22 20.87 -27.96
#